data_deb16290fe40175f8583765e6aaf7604
#
_entry.id   deb16290fe40175f8583765e6aaf7604
#
_cell.length_a   1.000
_cell.length_b   1.000
_cell.length_c   1.000
_cell.angle_alpha   90.00
_cell.angle_beta   90.00
_cell.angle_gamma   90.00
#
_symmetry.space_group_name_H-M   'P 1'
#
loop_
_entity.id
_entity.type
_entity.pdbx_description
1 polymer ?
#
loop_
_entity_poly.entity_id
_entity_poly.type
_entity_poly.pdbx_seq_one_letter_code
_entity_poly.pdbx_strand_id
1 'polypeptide(L)' 'MKVKVTLYKAGTIFEEVVIARDCQDARQVALARNPGATVNGVTAVFD' A
#
# COMPACT_ATOMS: atom_id res chain seq x y z
N MET A 1 -7.99 -9.57 -3.88
CA MET A 1 -8.16 -9.36 -2.44
C MET A 1 -7.97 -7.87 -2.11
N LYS A 2 -8.52 -7.45 -0.99
CA LYS A 2 -8.37 -6.07 -0.52
C LYS A 2 -7.18 -6.01 0.44
N VAL A 3 -6.27 -5.06 0.20
CA VAL A 3 -5.04 -4.95 0.99
C VAL A 3 -4.84 -3.48 1.38
N LYS A 4 -4.56 -3.26 2.66
CA LYS A 4 -4.21 -1.93 3.16
C LYS A 4 -2.70 -1.79 3.17
N VAL A 5 -2.20 -0.79 2.47
CA VAL A 5 -0.76 -0.49 2.38
C VAL A 5 -0.50 0.81 3.11
N THR A 6 0.40 0.77 4.09
CA THR A 6 0.83 1.95 4.82
C THR A 6 2.09 2.49 4.16
N LEU A 7 2.05 3.77 3.82
CA LEU A 7 3.09 4.42 3.03
C LEU A 7 3.66 5.62 3.80
N TYR A 8 4.92 5.91 3.51
CA TYR A 8 5.60 7.10 4.03
C TYR A 8 6.13 7.91 2.86
N LYS A 9 5.83 9.20 2.86
CA LYS A 9 6.33 10.11 1.84
C LYS A 9 6.43 11.51 2.41
N ALA A 10 7.59 12.13 2.24
CA ALA A 10 7.83 13.52 2.61
C ALA A 10 7.42 13.82 4.07
N GLY A 11 7.78 12.92 4.98
CA GLY A 11 7.48 13.10 6.41
C GLY A 11 6.05 12.76 6.81
N THR A 12 5.24 12.25 5.89
CA THR A 12 3.83 11.94 6.16
C THR A 12 3.58 10.45 6.01
N ILE A 13 2.90 9.85 6.99
CA ILE A 13 2.44 8.46 6.91
C ILE A 13 0.98 8.47 6.50
N PHE A 14 0.62 7.66 5.52
CA PHE A 14 -0.76 7.56 5.06
C PHE A 14 -1.02 6.14 4.59
N GLU A 15 -2.30 5.81 4.39
CA GLU A 15 -2.71 4.46 4.01
C GLU A 15 -3.47 4.50 2.69
N GLU A 16 -3.28 3.43 1.89
CA GLU A 16 -4.08 3.19 0.71
C GLU A 16 -4.64 1.78 0.78
N VAL A 17 -5.92 1.64 0.44
CA VAL A 17 -6.54 0.33 0.30
C VAL A 17 -6.63 0.03 -1.19
N VAL A 18 -6.00 -1.07 -1.61
CA VAL A 18 -5.94 -1.45 -3.02
C VAL A 18 -6.50 -2.84 -3.21
N ILE A 19 -7.03 -3.09 -4.40
CA ILE A 19 -7.46 -4.43 -4.81
C ILE A 19 -6.28 -5.03 -5.57
N ALA A 20 -5.80 -6.18 -5.11
CA ALA A 20 -4.60 -6.80 -5.64
C ALA A 20 -4.69 -8.32 -5.53
N ARG A 21 -3.80 -9.03 -6.22
CA ARG A 21 -3.77 -10.49 -6.20
C ARG A 21 -3.18 -11.03 -4.89
N ASP A 22 -2.21 -10.32 -4.35
CA ASP A 22 -1.53 -10.69 -3.10
C ASP A 22 -0.87 -9.44 -2.52
N CYS A 23 -0.19 -9.62 -1.37
CA CYS A 23 0.44 -8.49 -0.68
C CYS A 23 1.56 -7.86 -1.49
N GLN A 24 2.33 -8.66 -2.22
CA GLN A 24 3.42 -8.12 -3.02
C GLN A 24 2.89 -7.28 -4.19
N ASP A 25 1.83 -7.75 -4.83
CA ASP A 25 1.17 -7.00 -5.89
C ASP A 25 0.61 -5.69 -5.36
N ALA A 26 0.03 -5.72 -4.15
CA ALA A 26 -0.50 -4.53 -3.50
C ALA A 26 0.58 -3.48 -3.28
N ARG A 27 1.78 -3.89 -2.87
CA ARG A 27 2.89 -2.97 -2.68
C ARG A 27 3.23 -2.27 -3.98
N GLN A 28 3.30 -3.02 -5.07
CA GLN A 28 3.64 -2.46 -6.38
C GLN A 28 2.56 -1.49 -6.85
N VAL A 29 1.30 -1.85 -6.66
CA VAL A 29 0.18 -0.96 -7.04
C VAL A 29 0.26 0.35 -6.25
N ALA A 30 0.46 0.27 -4.93
CA ALA A 30 0.51 1.46 -4.09
C ALA A 30 1.71 2.34 -4.45
N LEU A 31 2.86 1.75 -4.73
CA LEU A 31 4.06 2.52 -5.11
C LEU A 31 3.90 3.17 -6.47
N ALA A 32 3.25 2.50 -7.42
CA ALA A 32 2.99 3.08 -8.74
C ALA A 32 2.08 4.30 -8.64
N ARG A 33 1.14 4.29 -7.69
CA ARG A 33 0.21 5.40 -7.47
C ARG A 33 0.84 6.54 -6.67
N ASN A 34 1.92 6.25 -5.93
CA ASN A 34 2.54 7.22 -5.03
C ASN A 34 4.06 7.25 -5.28
N PRO A 35 4.51 7.83 -6.40
CA PRO A 35 5.94 7.89 -6.71
C PRO A 35 6.72 8.58 -5.60
N GLY A 36 7.83 7.98 -5.22
CA GLY A 36 8.68 8.53 -4.15
C GLY A 36 8.30 8.06 -2.75
N ALA A 37 7.22 7.29 -2.61
CA ALA A 37 6.82 6.77 -1.31
C ALA A 37 7.59 5.51 -0.95
N THR A 38 7.63 5.19 0.36
CA THR A 38 8.19 3.95 0.89
C THR A 38 7.07 3.17 1.58
N VAL A 39 7.07 1.87 1.40
CA VAL A 39 6.07 1.02 2.05
C VAL A 39 6.51 0.73 3.48
N ASN A 40 5.66 1.10 4.44
CA ASN A 40 5.88 0.84 5.86
C ASN A 40 5.18 -0.41 6.37
N GLY A 41 4.12 -0.82 5.73
CA GLY A 41 3.40 -2.01 6.16
C GLY A 41 2.36 -2.43 5.14
N VAL A 42 2.00 -3.71 5.17
CA VAL A 42 1.01 -4.27 4.26
C VAL A 42 0.15 -5.23 5.07
N THR A 43 -1.17 -5.05 5.02
CA THR A 43 -2.10 -5.85 5.80
C THR A 43 -3.29 -6.23 4.93
N ALA A 44 -3.62 -7.52 4.88
CA ALA A 44 -4.82 -7.97 4.20
C ALA A 44 -6.06 -7.48 4.98
N VAL A 45 -7.09 -7.05 4.26
CA VAL A 45 -8.32 -6.57 4.86
C VAL A 45 -9.40 -7.62 4.62
N PHE A 46 -10.00 -8.08 5.70
CA PHE A 46 -11.09 -9.06 5.64
C PHE A 46 -12.39 -8.37 6.03
N ASP A 47 -13.36 -8.47 5.14
CA ASP A 47 -14.69 -7.88 5.38
C ASP A 47 -15.61 -8.87 6.08
#